data_e2b98e1b88c717c2eeedfea55cb2c048
#
_entry.id   e2b98e1b88c717c2eeedfea55cb2c048
#
_cell.length_a   1.000
_cell.length_b   1.000
_cell.length_c   1.000
_cell.angle_alpha   90.00
_cell.angle_beta   90.00
_cell.angle_gamma   90.00
#
_symmetry.space_group_name_H-M   'P 1'
#
loop_
_entity.id
_entity.type
_entity.pdbx_description
1 polymer ?
#
loop_
_entity_poly.entity_id
_entity_poly.type
_entity_poly.pdbx_seq_one_letter_code
_entity_poly.pdbx_strand_id
1 'polypeptide(L)'
;VDTVKKGNQQKKAAEVHNCKVQTRNFSGFSIEELAALCVGYGPGIPFAAAGDLSKPSTILDENGTPLTTNSHPVGYAGYVSPAIEEKGIKSVFYKDGPAGIGETAWPTEMLIACAFDKKLWYEFGNAIGEECERKQVDIWLAPAVNLHRNPLCGRNFEYYSEDPLIAGKMAAAKVRGIQSEHIGASVKH
;
A
#
# COMPACT_ATOMS: atom_id res chain seq x y z
N VAL A 1 -25.23 28.05 -11.84
CA VAL A 1 -24.39 26.92 -12.32
C VAL A 1 -23.48 26.41 -11.20
N ASP A 2 -23.03 27.28 -10.25
CA ASP A 2 -22.13 26.90 -9.15
C ASP A 2 -22.78 26.17 -7.97
N THR A 3 -24.08 26.32 -7.76
CA THR A 3 -24.82 25.66 -6.67
C THR A 3 -25.02 24.17 -6.88
N VAL A 4 -25.15 23.72 -8.11
CA VAL A 4 -25.34 22.29 -8.45
C VAL A 4 -24.03 21.49 -8.26
N LYS A 5 -22.88 22.09 -8.56
CA LYS A 5 -21.57 21.43 -8.36
C LYS A 5 -21.20 21.26 -6.89
N LYS A 6 -21.57 22.20 -6.01
CA LYS A 6 -21.34 22.08 -4.56
C LYS A 6 -22.16 20.96 -3.91
N GLY A 7 -23.41 20.77 -4.36
CA GLY A 7 -24.27 19.69 -3.87
C GLY A 7 -23.75 18.28 -4.18
N ASN A 8 -23.17 18.10 -5.37
CA ASN A 8 -22.60 16.80 -5.75
C ASN A 8 -21.28 16.48 -5.05
N GLN A 9 -20.46 17.49 -4.71
CA GLN A 9 -19.23 17.26 -3.95
C GLN A 9 -19.52 16.92 -2.49
N GLN A 10 -20.53 17.51 -1.88
CA GLN A 10 -20.94 17.17 -0.52
C GLN A 10 -21.60 15.78 -0.43
N LYS A 11 -22.37 15.36 -1.44
CA LYS A 11 -22.93 13.99 -1.49
C LYS A 11 -21.83 12.94 -1.65
N LYS A 12 -20.82 13.15 -2.50
CA LYS A 12 -19.67 12.24 -2.61
C LYS A 12 -18.85 12.15 -1.34
N ALA A 13 -18.65 13.26 -0.63
CA ALA A 13 -17.94 13.26 0.67
C ALA A 13 -18.74 12.52 1.76
N ALA A 14 -20.06 12.60 1.75
CA ALA A 14 -20.92 11.87 2.69
C ALA A 14 -20.96 10.35 2.42
N GLU A 15 -20.84 9.93 1.16
CA GLU A 15 -20.77 8.50 0.80
C GLU A 15 -19.47 7.84 1.27
N VAL A 16 -18.37 8.56 1.30
CA VAL A 16 -17.07 8.04 1.82
C VAL A 16 -17.10 7.81 3.33
N HIS A 17 -17.90 8.57 4.08
CA HIS A 17 -18.02 8.40 5.54
C HIS A 17 -18.91 7.21 5.97
N ASN A 18 -19.61 6.57 5.06
CA ASN A 18 -20.47 5.40 5.33
C ASN A 18 -19.80 4.07 4.96
N CYS A 19 -18.49 4.02 4.80
CA CYS A 19 -17.77 2.76 4.68
C CYS A 19 -17.93 1.99 6.00
N LYS A 20 -18.87 1.07 6.05
CA LYS A 20 -19.02 0.12 7.16
C LYS A 20 -17.73 -0.71 7.19
N VAL A 21 -16.89 -0.44 8.18
CA VAL A 21 -15.77 -1.33 8.48
C VAL A 21 -16.37 -2.72 8.75
N GLN A 22 -16.19 -3.63 7.81
CA GLN A 22 -16.55 -5.03 8.05
C GLN A 22 -15.51 -5.59 9.03
N THR A 23 -15.89 -5.67 10.29
CA THR A 23 -15.09 -6.41 11.28
C THR A 23 -15.19 -7.89 10.96
N ARG A 24 -14.07 -8.50 10.58
CA ARG A 24 -14.00 -9.96 10.44
C ARG A 24 -13.99 -10.59 11.83
N ASN A 25 -14.75 -11.67 11.97
CA ASN A 25 -14.70 -12.50 13.18
C ASN A 25 -13.53 -13.49 13.06
N PHE A 26 -12.56 -13.36 13.94
CA PHE A 26 -11.38 -14.23 14.01
C PHE A 26 -11.52 -15.39 14.98
N SER A 27 -12.73 -15.67 15.50
CA SER A 27 -12.97 -16.72 16.51
C SER A 27 -12.64 -18.15 16.04
N GLY A 28 -12.43 -18.36 14.76
CA GLY A 28 -12.07 -19.66 14.20
C GLY A 28 -10.59 -19.81 13.83
N PHE A 29 -9.74 -18.85 14.21
CA PHE A 29 -8.31 -18.88 13.89
C PHE A 29 -7.49 -19.42 15.07
N SER A 30 -6.45 -20.21 14.78
CA SER A 30 -5.44 -20.55 15.77
C SER A 30 -4.52 -19.37 16.07
N ILE A 31 -3.77 -19.44 17.16
CA ILE A 31 -2.79 -18.40 17.51
C ILE A 31 -1.68 -18.35 16.44
N GLU A 32 -1.27 -19.50 15.92
CA GLU A 32 -0.25 -19.65 14.88
C GLU A 32 -0.71 -18.99 13.57
N GLU A 33 -1.96 -19.20 13.16
CA GLU A 33 -2.55 -18.55 11.97
C GLU A 33 -2.61 -17.03 12.16
N LEU A 34 -3.04 -16.55 13.32
CA LEU A 34 -3.08 -15.12 13.62
C LEU A 34 -1.67 -14.50 13.64
N ALA A 35 -0.71 -15.20 14.22
CA ALA A 35 0.69 -14.80 14.22
C ALA A 35 1.24 -14.74 12.78
N ALA A 36 0.92 -15.73 11.95
CA ALA A 36 1.32 -15.76 10.55
C ALA A 36 0.80 -14.56 9.74
N LEU A 37 -0.45 -14.15 9.97
CA LEU A 37 -1.03 -12.96 9.34
C LEU A 37 -0.34 -11.63 9.73
N CYS A 38 0.37 -11.62 10.85
CA CYS A 38 1.12 -10.45 11.30
C CYS A 38 2.55 -10.39 10.70
N VAL A 39 3.00 -11.45 10.03
CA VAL A 39 4.36 -11.56 9.48
C VAL A 39 4.33 -11.46 7.97
N GLY A 40 4.94 -10.41 7.44
CA GLY A 40 5.16 -10.27 5.99
C GLY A 40 6.45 -10.95 5.55
N TYR A 41 6.45 -11.48 4.34
CA TYR A 41 7.62 -12.04 3.68
C TYR A 41 8.16 -11.06 2.65
N GLY A 42 9.44 -10.84 2.62
CA GLY A 42 10.06 -9.90 1.69
C GLY A 42 11.51 -10.18 1.40
N PRO A 43 12.13 -9.44 0.48
CA PRO A 43 13.50 -9.67 0.04
C PRO A 43 14.57 -9.50 1.13
N GLY A 44 14.20 -9.02 2.31
CA GLY A 44 15.11 -8.90 3.45
C GLY A 44 15.04 -10.05 4.47
N ILE A 45 14.18 -11.04 4.25
CA ILE A 45 14.12 -12.21 5.14
C ILE A 45 15.37 -13.07 4.90
N PRO A 46 16.05 -13.51 5.96
CA PRO A 46 17.26 -14.30 5.83
C PRO A 46 17.03 -15.49 4.88
N PHE A 47 17.89 -15.64 3.89
CA PHE A 47 17.81 -16.73 2.89
C PHE A 47 17.69 -18.13 3.51
N ALA A 48 18.21 -18.30 4.72
CA ALA A 48 18.09 -19.54 5.49
C ALA A 48 16.62 -19.89 5.88
N ALA A 49 15.74 -18.89 5.97
CA ALA A 49 14.34 -19.10 6.27
C ALA A 49 13.44 -19.11 5.01
N ALA A 50 13.94 -18.56 3.90
CA ALA A 50 13.15 -18.39 2.68
C ALA A 50 13.13 -19.63 1.78
N GLY A 51 13.97 -20.61 2.00
CA GLY A 51 14.05 -21.80 1.16
C GLY A 51 14.32 -21.49 -0.32
N ASP A 52 13.85 -22.34 -1.18
CA ASP A 52 13.93 -22.19 -2.63
C ASP A 52 13.00 -21.06 -3.11
N LEU A 53 13.58 -19.96 -3.56
CA LEU A 53 12.84 -18.79 -4.08
C LEU A 53 11.99 -19.10 -5.33
N SER A 54 12.16 -20.28 -5.92
CA SER A 54 11.32 -20.75 -7.03
C SER A 54 9.98 -21.33 -6.56
N LYS A 55 9.78 -21.49 -5.26
CA LYS A 55 8.58 -22.05 -4.67
C LYS A 55 7.80 -21.00 -3.89
N PRO A 56 6.47 -21.10 -3.84
CA PRO A 56 5.66 -20.28 -2.96
C PRO A 56 6.19 -20.36 -1.53
N SER A 57 6.30 -19.22 -0.85
CA SER A 57 6.67 -19.23 0.57
C SER A 57 5.54 -19.84 1.37
N THR A 58 5.87 -20.89 2.12
CA THR A 58 4.91 -21.65 2.91
C THR A 58 5.33 -21.55 4.39
N ILE A 59 4.40 -21.18 5.25
CA ILE A 59 4.58 -21.32 6.69
C ILE A 59 4.18 -22.74 7.07
N LEU A 60 5.05 -23.42 7.80
CA LEU A 60 4.80 -24.76 8.29
C LEU A 60 4.46 -24.70 9.77
N ASP A 61 3.56 -25.57 10.21
CA ASP A 61 3.34 -25.85 11.64
C ASP A 61 4.50 -26.67 12.24
N GLU A 62 4.41 -27.01 13.53
CA GLU A 62 5.40 -27.81 14.23
C GLU A 62 5.60 -29.23 13.66
N ASN A 63 4.64 -29.72 12.87
CA ASN A 63 4.65 -31.02 12.21
C ASN A 63 5.14 -30.92 10.75
N GLY A 64 5.49 -29.74 10.27
CA GLY A 64 5.89 -29.50 8.89
C GLY A 64 4.74 -29.40 7.89
N THR A 65 3.50 -29.22 8.38
CA THR A 65 2.32 -29.07 7.53
C THR A 65 2.18 -27.60 7.10
N PRO A 66 1.90 -27.30 5.83
CA PRO A 66 1.69 -25.92 5.38
C PRO A 66 0.48 -25.28 6.06
N LEU A 67 0.72 -24.21 6.83
CA LEU A 67 -0.35 -23.37 7.41
C LEU A 67 -0.85 -22.32 6.40
N THR A 68 0.04 -21.84 5.55
CA THR A 68 -0.28 -20.77 4.61
C THR A 68 0.48 -20.95 3.32
N THR A 69 -0.13 -20.53 2.22
CA THR A 69 0.52 -20.48 0.91
C THR A 69 0.51 -19.06 0.35
N ASN A 70 1.59 -18.68 -0.32
CA ASN A 70 1.64 -17.43 -1.05
C ASN A 70 1.19 -17.65 -2.49
N SER A 71 0.16 -16.95 -2.91
CA SER A 71 -0.39 -17.05 -4.27
C SER A 71 0.31 -16.14 -5.30
N HIS A 72 1.19 -15.24 -4.87
CA HIS A 72 1.88 -14.33 -5.77
C HIS A 72 3.08 -14.99 -6.44
N PRO A 73 3.39 -14.56 -7.69
CA PRO A 73 4.54 -15.09 -8.42
C PRO A 73 5.85 -14.85 -7.69
N VAL A 74 6.72 -15.82 -7.71
CA VAL A 74 8.08 -15.70 -7.17
C VAL A 74 8.89 -14.70 -7.99
N GLY A 75 9.71 -13.90 -7.32
CA GLY A 75 10.59 -12.92 -7.98
C GLY A 75 10.09 -11.47 -7.95
N TYR A 76 8.90 -11.22 -7.44
CA TYR A 76 8.47 -9.85 -7.17
C TYR A 76 9.24 -9.26 -5.97
N ALA A 77 9.87 -8.12 -6.21
CA ALA A 77 10.58 -7.37 -5.16
C ALA A 77 9.58 -6.62 -4.28
N GLY A 78 8.94 -7.30 -3.34
CA GLY A 78 7.96 -6.71 -2.42
C GLY A 78 7.70 -7.62 -1.23
N TYR A 79 6.89 -7.15 -0.30
CA TYR A 79 6.44 -7.91 0.85
C TYR A 79 5.13 -8.62 0.52
N VAL A 80 4.91 -9.78 1.11
CA VAL A 80 3.72 -10.58 0.89
C VAL A 80 3.19 -11.05 2.24
N SER A 81 1.88 -10.94 2.46
CA SER A 81 1.22 -11.63 3.56
C SER A 81 0.80 -13.04 3.13
N PRO A 82 0.77 -14.02 4.05
CA PRO A 82 0.33 -15.35 3.74
C PRO A 82 -1.18 -15.42 3.43
N ALA A 83 -1.59 -16.41 2.65
CA ALA A 83 -2.98 -16.78 2.49
C ALA A 83 -3.39 -17.83 3.52
N ILE A 84 -4.65 -17.82 3.91
CA ILE A 84 -5.32 -18.91 4.64
C ILE A 84 -6.62 -19.19 3.89
N GLU A 85 -6.51 -19.96 2.81
CA GLU A 85 -7.58 -20.12 1.82
C GLU A 85 -8.84 -20.75 2.42
N GLU A 86 -8.68 -21.71 3.34
CA GLU A 86 -9.77 -22.37 4.06
C GLU A 86 -10.64 -21.38 4.84
N LYS A 87 -10.09 -20.23 5.21
CA LYS A 87 -10.77 -19.16 5.94
C LYS A 87 -11.06 -17.95 5.07
N GLY A 88 -10.89 -18.07 3.77
CA GLY A 88 -11.15 -17.00 2.80
C GLY A 88 -10.18 -15.82 2.93
N ILE A 89 -9.00 -16.01 3.50
CA ILE A 89 -7.94 -15.01 3.54
C ILE A 89 -7.05 -15.22 2.33
N LYS A 90 -6.99 -14.18 1.48
CA LYS A 90 -6.06 -14.16 0.33
C LYS A 90 -4.71 -13.61 0.76
N SER A 91 -3.66 -14.03 0.08
CA SER A 91 -2.36 -13.36 0.14
C SER A 91 -2.50 -11.92 -0.32
N VAL A 92 -1.76 -11.01 0.31
CA VAL A 92 -1.71 -9.59 -0.06
C VAL A 92 -0.28 -9.23 -0.38
N PHE A 93 -0.07 -8.67 -1.56
CA PHE A 93 1.23 -8.26 -2.04
C PHE A 93 1.45 -6.77 -1.79
N TYR A 94 2.46 -6.45 -0.99
CA TYR A 94 2.87 -5.09 -0.66
C TYR A 94 4.07 -4.70 -1.50
N LYS A 95 4.07 -3.49 -2.02
CA LYS A 95 5.22 -2.96 -2.75
C LYS A 95 5.64 -1.63 -2.16
N ASP A 96 6.91 -1.52 -1.81
CA ASP A 96 7.51 -0.27 -1.35
C ASP A 96 7.90 0.64 -2.53
N GLY A 97 8.09 1.91 -2.21
CA GLY A 97 8.63 2.92 -3.10
C GLY A 97 7.73 4.15 -3.30
N PRO A 98 7.81 5.19 -2.43
CA PRO A 98 7.06 6.44 -2.59
C PRO A 98 7.27 7.12 -3.94
N ALA A 99 8.45 6.96 -4.56
CA ALA A 99 8.77 7.46 -5.89
C ALA A 99 8.51 6.45 -7.02
N GLY A 100 7.66 5.44 -6.78
CA GLY A 100 7.27 4.42 -7.77
C GLY A 100 7.65 3.00 -7.38
N ILE A 101 7.18 2.04 -8.17
CA ILE A 101 7.29 0.61 -7.86
C ILE A 101 8.35 -0.12 -8.70
N GLY A 102 9.20 0.64 -9.39
CA GLY A 102 10.33 0.10 -10.17
C GLY A 102 10.03 -0.22 -11.62
N GLU A 103 8.87 0.18 -12.15
CA GLU A 103 8.56 0.15 -13.59
C GLU A 103 8.96 1.46 -14.24
N THR A 104 8.36 2.55 -13.79
CA THR A 104 8.70 3.90 -14.22
C THR A 104 9.54 4.61 -13.16
N ALA A 105 10.57 5.35 -13.59
CA ALA A 105 11.32 6.26 -12.74
C ALA A 105 10.51 7.55 -12.54
N TRP A 106 9.63 7.54 -11.55
CA TRP A 106 8.80 8.68 -11.21
C TRP A 106 9.61 9.78 -10.51
N PRO A 107 9.19 11.04 -10.63
CA PRO A 107 9.75 12.13 -9.84
C PRO A 107 9.64 11.87 -8.33
N THR A 108 10.57 12.43 -7.55
CA THR A 108 10.47 12.40 -6.08
C THR A 108 9.20 13.11 -5.60
N GLU A 109 8.70 12.76 -4.44
CA GLU A 109 7.49 13.36 -3.89
C GLU A 109 7.62 14.86 -3.67
N MET A 110 8.80 15.32 -3.26
CA MET A 110 9.11 16.74 -3.14
C MET A 110 9.02 17.49 -4.47
N LEU A 111 9.50 16.89 -5.55
CA LEU A 111 9.41 17.50 -6.89
C LEU A 111 7.96 17.62 -7.36
N ILE A 112 7.16 16.57 -7.17
CA ILE A 112 5.73 16.61 -7.48
C ILE A 112 4.99 17.64 -6.61
N ALA A 113 5.43 17.84 -5.36
CA ALA A 113 4.89 18.87 -4.48
C ALA A 113 5.02 20.28 -5.06
N CYS A 114 6.16 20.57 -5.71
CA CYS A 114 6.45 21.87 -6.31
C CYS A 114 5.46 22.28 -7.42
N ALA A 115 4.69 21.37 -7.95
CA ALA A 115 3.66 21.69 -8.96
C ALA A 115 2.47 22.46 -8.37
N PHE A 116 2.19 22.35 -7.06
CA PHE A 116 1.04 22.94 -6.38
C PHE A 116 -0.30 22.69 -7.09
N ASP A 117 -0.39 21.60 -7.86
CA ASP A 117 -1.55 21.20 -8.64
C ASP A 117 -2.18 19.92 -8.08
N LYS A 118 -3.35 20.08 -7.47
CA LYS A 118 -4.09 18.97 -6.85
C LYS A 118 -4.57 17.94 -7.87
N LYS A 119 -4.83 18.35 -9.09
CA LYS A 119 -5.23 17.45 -10.18
C LYS A 119 -4.04 16.59 -10.59
N LEU A 120 -2.87 17.20 -10.77
CA LEU A 120 -1.64 16.47 -11.07
C LEU A 120 -1.28 15.46 -9.96
N TRP A 121 -1.48 15.82 -8.69
CA TRP A 121 -1.25 14.89 -7.58
C TRP A 121 -2.17 13.67 -7.60
N TYR A 122 -3.43 13.87 -7.99
CA TYR A 122 -4.37 12.77 -8.20
C TYR A 122 -3.96 11.90 -9.38
N GLU A 123 -3.66 12.51 -10.54
CA GLU A 123 -3.24 11.82 -11.76
C GLU A 123 -1.94 11.02 -11.55
N PHE A 124 -1.01 11.58 -10.77
CA PHE A 124 0.20 10.87 -10.38
C PHE A 124 -0.10 9.60 -9.53
N GLY A 125 -1.02 9.72 -8.58
CA GLY A 125 -1.48 8.56 -7.80
C GLY A 125 -2.17 7.52 -8.67
N ASN A 126 -3.02 7.95 -9.59
CA ASN A 126 -3.73 7.07 -10.52
C ASN A 126 -2.75 6.30 -11.43
N ALA A 127 -1.78 6.99 -12.04
CA ALA A 127 -0.79 6.37 -12.92
C ALA A 127 0.08 5.32 -12.20
N ILE A 128 0.46 5.57 -10.94
CA ILE A 128 1.15 4.55 -10.13
C ILE A 128 0.19 3.40 -9.77
N GLY A 129 -1.09 3.70 -9.52
CA GLY A 129 -2.11 2.68 -9.30
C GLY A 129 -2.24 1.72 -10.48
N GLU A 130 -2.27 2.24 -11.71
CA GLU A 130 -2.26 1.42 -12.93
C GLU A 130 -0.99 0.54 -13.05
N GLU A 131 0.18 1.06 -12.65
CA GLU A 131 1.40 0.24 -12.60
C GLU A 131 1.27 -0.87 -11.54
N CYS A 132 0.71 -0.55 -10.38
CA CYS A 132 0.47 -1.52 -9.30
C CYS A 132 -0.46 -2.64 -9.77
N GLU A 133 -1.54 -2.31 -10.47
CA GLU A 133 -2.47 -3.29 -11.04
C GLU A 133 -1.75 -4.22 -12.01
N ARG A 134 -1.00 -3.68 -12.97
CA ARG A 134 -0.21 -4.49 -13.94
C ARG A 134 0.81 -5.41 -13.26
N LYS A 135 1.34 -4.99 -12.10
CA LYS A 135 2.32 -5.74 -11.30
C LYS A 135 1.68 -6.62 -10.23
N GLN A 136 0.36 -6.71 -10.19
CA GLN A 136 -0.38 -7.46 -9.16
C GLN A 136 -0.02 -7.05 -7.72
N VAL A 137 0.21 -5.76 -7.51
CA VAL A 137 0.41 -5.17 -6.18
C VAL A 137 -0.94 -4.82 -5.60
N ASP A 138 -1.25 -5.33 -4.41
CA ASP A 138 -2.51 -5.04 -3.74
C ASP A 138 -2.43 -3.77 -2.88
N ILE A 139 -1.28 -3.55 -2.23
CA ILE A 139 -1.05 -2.39 -1.37
C ILE A 139 0.30 -1.75 -1.69
N TRP A 140 0.25 -0.48 -2.04
CA TRP A 140 1.45 0.34 -2.17
C TRP A 140 1.81 0.97 -0.82
N LEU A 141 3.06 0.77 -0.36
CA LEU A 141 3.57 1.31 0.90
C LEU A 141 3.97 2.79 0.72
N ALA A 142 2.99 3.62 0.43
CA ALA A 142 3.06 5.06 0.23
C ALA A 142 1.65 5.67 0.32
N PRO A 143 1.52 7.00 0.40
CA PRO A 143 2.58 8.02 0.37
C PRO A 143 3.35 8.16 1.69
N ALA A 144 4.58 8.68 1.61
CA ALA A 144 5.37 9.07 2.76
C ALA A 144 5.11 10.56 3.07
N VAL A 145 4.63 10.85 4.27
CA VAL A 145 4.06 12.18 4.62
C VAL A 145 4.71 12.86 5.81
N ASN A 146 5.88 12.40 6.24
CA ASN A 146 6.63 13.10 7.28
C ASN A 146 6.95 14.54 6.85
N LEU A 147 7.02 15.43 7.80
CA LEU A 147 7.36 16.82 7.54
C LEU A 147 8.89 17.00 7.46
N HIS A 148 9.33 17.90 6.58
CA HIS A 148 10.72 18.32 6.48
C HIS A 148 11.12 19.18 7.70
N ARG A 149 11.41 18.57 8.84
CA ARG A 149 11.78 19.28 10.07
C ARG A 149 13.28 19.50 10.22
N ASN A 150 14.08 18.56 9.70
CA ASN A 150 15.51 18.58 9.81
C ASN A 150 16.14 18.35 8.43
N PRO A 151 16.97 19.29 7.92
CA PRO A 151 17.59 19.15 6.61
C PRO A 151 18.56 17.96 6.52
N LEU A 152 19.06 17.46 7.64
CA LEU A 152 19.93 16.28 7.69
C LEU A 152 19.17 14.95 7.66
N CYS A 153 17.84 14.96 7.61
CA CYS A 153 17.06 13.72 7.47
C CYS A 153 17.28 13.11 6.09
N GLY A 154 17.87 11.91 6.06
CA GLY A 154 18.21 11.19 4.82
C GLY A 154 17.02 10.76 3.98
N ARG A 155 15.79 10.89 4.50
CA ARG A 155 14.55 10.51 3.83
C ARG A 155 13.69 11.69 3.36
N ASN A 156 14.18 12.93 3.46
CA ASN A 156 13.44 14.11 2.99
C ASN A 156 13.04 14.04 1.52
N PHE A 157 13.79 13.33 0.68
CA PHE A 157 13.50 13.17 -0.75
C PHE A 157 12.16 12.48 -1.03
N GLU A 158 11.65 11.66 -0.10
CA GLU A 158 10.40 10.93 -0.23
C GLU A 158 9.21 11.58 0.50
N TYR A 159 9.42 12.78 1.08
CA TYR A 159 8.38 13.56 1.75
C TYR A 159 8.01 14.79 0.93
N TYR A 160 6.81 15.33 1.13
CA TYR A 160 6.26 16.40 0.30
C TYR A 160 6.73 17.78 0.69
N SER A 161 6.68 18.16 1.98
CA SER A 161 6.84 19.52 2.44
C SER A 161 7.12 19.62 3.94
N GLU A 162 7.61 20.78 4.37
CA GLU A 162 7.61 21.19 5.79
C GLU A 162 6.22 21.65 6.25
N ASP A 163 5.34 22.06 5.31
CA ASP A 163 3.99 22.50 5.59
C ASP A 163 3.01 21.32 5.69
N PRO A 164 2.40 21.08 6.87
CA PRO A 164 1.47 19.98 7.07
C PRO A 164 0.19 20.10 6.22
N LEU A 165 -0.22 21.33 5.86
CA LEU A 165 -1.40 21.52 5.02
C LEU A 165 -1.14 21.04 3.59
N ILE A 166 0.02 21.38 3.02
CA ILE A 166 0.46 20.94 1.70
C ILE A 166 0.62 19.42 1.72
N ALA A 167 1.40 18.88 2.66
CA ALA A 167 1.63 17.44 2.79
C ALA A 167 0.32 16.66 2.89
N GLY A 168 -0.62 17.09 3.72
CA GLY A 168 -1.91 16.43 3.90
C GLY A 168 -2.80 16.50 2.67
N LYS A 169 -2.85 17.64 1.95
CA LYS A 169 -3.64 17.78 0.72
C LYS A 169 -3.09 16.93 -0.42
N MET A 170 -1.77 16.87 -0.56
CA MET A 170 -1.10 16.04 -1.55
C MET A 170 -1.34 14.56 -1.28
N ALA A 171 -1.07 14.11 -0.06
CA ALA A 171 -1.29 12.74 0.34
C ALA A 171 -2.74 12.31 0.07
N ALA A 172 -3.71 13.14 0.47
CA ALA A 172 -5.12 12.85 0.22
C ALA A 172 -5.50 12.79 -1.26
N ALA A 173 -4.89 13.60 -2.12
CA ALA A 173 -5.11 13.55 -3.57
C ALA A 173 -4.49 12.28 -4.17
N LYS A 174 -3.25 11.97 -3.81
CA LYS A 174 -2.52 10.79 -4.28
C LYS A 174 -3.20 9.48 -3.85
N VAL A 175 -3.62 9.40 -2.59
CA VAL A 175 -4.37 8.23 -2.07
C VAL A 175 -5.65 8.00 -2.87
N ARG A 176 -6.42 9.05 -3.18
CA ARG A 176 -7.62 8.91 -4.01
C ARG A 176 -7.30 8.45 -5.43
N GLY A 177 -6.19 8.92 -6.01
CA GLY A 177 -5.72 8.47 -7.32
C GLY A 177 -5.37 6.97 -7.32
N ILE A 178 -4.60 6.51 -6.33
CA ILE A 178 -4.23 5.10 -6.19
C ILE A 178 -5.47 4.23 -5.98
N GLN A 179 -6.36 4.65 -5.09
CA GLN A 179 -7.57 3.89 -4.75
C GLN A 179 -8.60 3.84 -5.90
N SER A 180 -8.52 4.75 -6.88
CA SER A 180 -9.35 4.64 -8.09
C SER A 180 -8.99 3.43 -8.94
N GLU A 181 -7.79 2.90 -8.80
CA GLU A 181 -7.32 1.66 -9.42
C GLU A 181 -7.44 0.44 -8.49
N HIS A 182 -8.25 0.54 -7.45
CA HIS A 182 -8.49 -0.51 -6.45
C HIS A 182 -7.24 -0.97 -5.67
N ILE A 183 -6.19 -0.19 -5.68
CA ILE A 183 -4.95 -0.45 -4.94
C ILE A 183 -5.03 0.19 -3.55
N GLY A 184 -4.64 -0.56 -2.54
CA GLY A 184 -4.50 -0.02 -1.18
C GLY A 184 -3.33 0.95 -1.07
N ALA A 185 -3.49 1.99 -0.24
CA ALA A 185 -2.42 2.93 0.09
C ALA A 185 -2.09 2.83 1.59
N SER A 186 -0.81 2.74 1.91
CA SER A 186 -0.31 2.72 3.28
C SER A 186 0.45 4.01 3.57
N VAL A 187 -0.25 4.97 4.17
CA VAL A 187 0.33 6.25 4.58
C VAL A 187 1.37 6.01 5.68
N LYS A 188 2.59 6.54 5.51
CA LYS A 188 3.74 6.29 6.40
C LYS A 188 4.54 7.58 6.65
N HIS A 189 5.29 7.62 7.69
CA HIS A 189 5.82 6.58 8.60
C HIS A 189 5.32 6.67 10.01
#